data_7c6d2b01f6708e52cdde3d4c6db749d2
#
_entry.id   7c6d2b01f6708e52cdde3d4c6db749d2
#
_cell.length_a   1.000
_cell.length_b   1.000
_cell.length_c   1.000
_cell.angle_alpha   90.00
_cell.angle_beta   90.00
_cell.angle_gamma   90.00
#
_symmetry.space_group_name_H-M   'P 1'
#
loop_
_entity.id
_entity.type
_entity.pdbx_description
1 polymer ?
#
loop_
_entity_poly.entity_id
_entity_poly.type
_entity_poly.pdbx_seq_one_letter_code
_entity_poly.pdbx_strand_id
1 'polypeptide(L)'
;VAPSSINYSPNFLELNKDAAMSQVTPTYTGGTVDTWSVSPALPNGLIFNTATGSISGTPTAITAENTYTVTATNTGGSATATVTIIVNDAPPSSIVYNPSSFTLTKGTAMNDVTPTFGGGAVETWSISPSLPSGLVFESSNGTISGTPTAISSSTVYTITATNPGGSANATITIEVNDVQPYAIASVSYTHLRAHETVHY
;
A
#
# COMPACT_ATOMS: atom_id res chain seq x y z
N VAL A 1 42.22 22.11 22.64
CA VAL A 1 40.88 22.74 22.87
C VAL A 1 39.82 21.66 22.59
N ALA A 2 38.86 21.54 23.51
CA ALA A 2 37.71 20.64 23.31
C ALA A 2 36.84 21.03 22.11
N PRO A 3 36.13 20.09 21.47
CA PRO A 3 35.03 20.42 20.58
C PRO A 3 33.93 21.21 21.32
N SER A 4 33.17 22.03 20.59
CA SER A 4 32.04 22.78 21.16
C SER A 4 30.96 23.04 20.10
N SER A 5 29.79 23.51 20.55
CA SER A 5 28.69 23.92 19.67
C SER A 5 28.33 22.93 18.57
N ILE A 6 28.21 21.64 18.94
CA ILE A 6 27.77 20.60 17.98
C ILE A 6 26.32 20.86 17.60
N ASN A 7 26.04 20.90 16.31
CA ASN A 7 24.70 21.13 15.78
C ASN A 7 24.38 20.20 14.61
N TYR A 8 23.25 19.50 14.72
CA TYR A 8 22.60 18.76 13.62
C TYR A 8 21.46 19.62 13.04
N SER A 9 21.42 19.72 11.74
CA SER A 9 20.34 20.41 11.03
C SER A 9 19.87 19.56 9.85
N PRO A 10 18.66 18.96 9.95
CA PRO A 10 17.73 18.98 11.08
C PRO A 10 18.22 18.15 12.29
N ASN A 11 17.75 18.46 13.48
CA ASN A 11 17.96 17.68 14.70
C ASN A 11 16.75 16.80 15.09
N PHE A 12 15.65 16.92 14.37
CA PHE A 12 14.48 16.02 14.41
C PHE A 12 14.38 15.32 13.06
N LEU A 13 14.44 13.98 13.08
CA LEU A 13 14.39 13.12 11.91
C LEU A 13 13.12 12.30 11.95
N GLU A 14 12.15 12.68 11.15
CA GLU A 14 10.96 11.88 10.88
C GLU A 14 11.21 11.04 9.61
N LEU A 15 11.36 9.73 9.79
CA LEU A 15 11.77 8.79 8.76
C LEU A 15 10.65 7.80 8.48
N ASN A 16 10.65 7.24 7.28
CA ASN A 16 9.79 6.13 6.92
C ASN A 16 10.60 4.84 6.82
N LYS A 17 10.07 3.76 7.37
CA LYS A 17 10.62 2.42 7.21
C LYS A 17 10.83 2.11 5.72
N ASP A 18 11.92 1.44 5.40
CA ASP A 18 12.35 1.02 4.06
C ASP A 18 12.61 2.18 3.06
N ALA A 19 12.59 3.43 3.53
CA ALA A 19 12.98 4.61 2.73
C ALA A 19 14.37 5.11 3.14
N ALA A 20 15.27 5.29 2.17
CA ALA A 20 16.60 5.83 2.44
C ALA A 20 16.51 7.29 2.89
N MET A 21 17.19 7.62 4.00
CA MET A 21 17.28 8.99 4.46
C MET A 21 18.40 9.77 3.76
N SER A 22 18.23 11.07 3.65
CA SER A 22 19.36 11.96 3.30
C SER A 22 20.36 12.01 4.47
N GLN A 23 21.64 11.89 4.16
CA GLN A 23 22.70 11.96 5.17
C GLN A 23 22.65 13.29 5.92
N VAL A 24 22.70 13.23 7.25
CA VAL A 24 22.83 14.40 8.12
C VAL A 24 24.21 14.38 8.76
N THR A 25 24.95 15.47 8.58
CA THR A 25 26.32 15.65 9.11
C THR A 25 26.33 16.82 10.08
N PRO A 26 26.91 16.66 11.29
CA PRO A 26 26.97 17.73 12.25
C PRO A 26 27.94 18.84 11.82
N THR A 27 27.64 20.04 12.24
CA THR A 27 28.61 21.14 12.32
C THR A 27 29.08 21.31 13.76
N TYR A 28 30.29 21.78 13.96
CA TYR A 28 30.83 22.05 15.30
C TYR A 28 31.89 23.13 15.25
N THR A 29 32.26 23.65 16.43
CA THR A 29 33.34 24.61 16.62
C THR A 29 34.33 24.10 17.67
N GLY A 30 35.38 24.86 17.98
CA GLY A 30 36.42 24.45 18.92
C GLY A 30 37.51 23.59 18.24
N GLY A 31 38.06 22.64 18.99
CA GLY A 31 39.12 21.75 18.49
C GLY A 31 38.60 20.68 17.55
N THR A 32 39.49 20.12 16.76
CA THR A 32 39.19 18.95 15.87
C THR A 32 38.70 17.78 16.71
N VAL A 33 37.75 17.01 16.14
CA VAL A 33 37.17 15.82 16.80
C VAL A 33 38.00 14.60 16.40
N ASP A 34 38.42 13.83 17.39
CA ASP A 34 39.14 12.56 17.18
C ASP A 34 38.17 11.39 17.02
N THR A 35 37.09 11.39 17.81
CA THR A 35 36.08 10.31 17.79
C THR A 35 34.68 10.85 18.00
N TRP A 36 33.70 10.19 17.33
CA TRP A 36 32.29 10.41 17.52
C TRP A 36 31.63 9.14 18.08
N SER A 37 30.65 9.30 18.94
CA SER A 37 29.82 8.21 19.43
C SER A 37 28.37 8.64 19.54
N VAL A 38 27.44 7.68 19.57
CA VAL A 38 26.01 7.92 19.78
C VAL A 38 25.45 6.94 20.80
N SER A 39 24.57 7.42 21.66
CA SER A 39 23.88 6.63 22.66
C SER A 39 22.44 7.13 22.85
N PRO A 40 21.45 6.21 22.94
CA PRO A 40 21.53 4.77 22.67
C PRO A 40 21.90 4.43 21.22
N ALA A 41 21.97 3.14 20.87
CA ALA A 41 22.17 2.71 19.47
C ALA A 41 21.03 3.22 18.58
N LEU A 42 21.35 3.64 17.35
CA LEU A 42 20.36 4.11 16.38
C LEU A 42 19.38 3.00 15.98
N PRO A 43 18.19 3.36 15.45
CA PRO A 43 17.26 2.40 14.87
C PRO A 43 17.92 1.49 13.84
N ASN A 44 17.46 0.24 13.77
CA ASN A 44 17.96 -0.74 12.81
C ASN A 44 17.94 -0.21 11.38
N GLY A 45 19.04 -0.39 10.65
CA GLY A 45 19.22 0.09 9.28
C GLY A 45 19.80 1.50 9.16
N LEU A 46 19.85 2.28 10.26
CA LEU A 46 20.61 3.51 10.30
C LEU A 46 22.06 3.26 10.69
N ILE A 47 22.95 4.05 10.13
CA ILE A 47 24.40 3.97 10.29
C ILE A 47 24.90 5.27 10.90
N PHE A 48 25.68 5.15 11.97
CA PHE A 48 26.43 6.25 12.56
C PHE A 48 27.90 6.18 12.12
N ASN A 49 28.42 7.20 11.51
CA ASN A 49 29.84 7.28 11.11
C ASN A 49 30.66 7.85 12.27
N THR A 50 31.47 7.01 12.89
CA THR A 50 32.30 7.38 14.06
C THR A 50 33.47 8.28 13.74
N ALA A 51 33.80 8.51 12.47
CA ALA A 51 34.84 9.46 12.04
C ALA A 51 34.27 10.87 11.78
N THR A 52 33.03 10.99 11.35
CA THR A 52 32.43 12.27 10.94
C THR A 52 31.22 12.70 11.77
N GLY A 53 30.67 11.81 12.59
CA GLY A 53 29.42 12.04 13.32
C GLY A 53 28.18 12.00 12.43
N SER A 54 28.28 11.66 11.14
CA SER A 54 27.14 11.66 10.25
C SER A 54 26.22 10.47 10.49
N ILE A 55 24.92 10.70 10.27
CA ILE A 55 23.84 9.71 10.33
C ILE A 55 23.28 9.52 8.94
N SER A 56 23.15 8.27 8.51
CA SER A 56 22.64 7.89 7.18
C SER A 56 22.01 6.50 7.22
N GLY A 57 21.47 6.00 6.11
CA GLY A 57 20.98 4.63 5.98
C GLY A 57 19.50 4.56 5.61
N THR A 58 18.97 3.34 5.75
CA THR A 58 17.56 3.02 5.47
C THR A 58 17.01 2.28 6.68
N PRO A 59 16.12 2.89 7.48
CA PRO A 59 15.58 2.22 8.65
C PRO A 59 14.74 1.00 8.24
N THR A 60 14.92 -0.14 8.92
CA THR A 60 14.26 -1.41 8.58
C THR A 60 13.14 -1.80 9.54
N ALA A 61 12.94 -1.03 10.61
CA ALA A 61 11.90 -1.26 11.60
C ALA A 61 11.27 0.06 12.06
N ILE A 62 9.96 0.02 12.34
CA ILE A 62 9.24 1.11 12.98
C ILE A 62 9.84 1.34 14.37
N THR A 63 10.05 2.58 14.75
CA THR A 63 10.62 2.95 16.05
C THR A 63 9.89 4.16 16.59
N ALA A 64 9.40 4.09 17.82
CA ALA A 64 8.82 5.24 18.50
C ALA A 64 9.85 6.38 18.62
N GLU A 65 9.35 7.61 18.74
CA GLU A 65 10.20 8.78 18.96
C GLU A 65 11.17 8.55 20.12
N ASN A 66 12.45 8.75 19.88
CA ASN A 66 13.50 8.64 20.88
C ASN A 66 14.60 9.66 20.63
N THR A 67 15.26 10.10 21.70
CA THR A 67 16.36 11.07 21.67
C THR A 67 17.69 10.34 21.81
N TYR A 68 18.61 10.66 20.90
CA TYR A 68 19.96 10.10 20.79
C TYR A 68 20.97 11.16 21.12
N THR A 69 21.86 10.89 22.07
CA THR A 69 22.96 11.79 22.42
C THR A 69 24.18 11.46 21.60
N VAL A 70 24.63 12.39 20.80
CA VAL A 70 25.91 12.29 20.06
C VAL A 70 26.98 13.00 20.85
N THR A 71 28.12 12.35 21.00
CA THR A 71 29.30 12.88 21.72
C THR A 71 30.48 12.97 20.76
N ALA A 72 31.08 14.13 20.67
CA ALA A 72 32.35 14.39 19.99
C ALA A 72 33.46 14.55 21.05
N THR A 73 34.58 13.85 20.86
CA THR A 73 35.67 13.79 21.81
C THR A 73 37.02 14.04 21.16
N ASN A 74 37.90 14.77 21.85
CA ASN A 74 39.33 14.82 21.56
C ASN A 74 40.13 14.87 22.88
N THR A 75 41.44 14.98 22.80
CA THR A 75 42.33 15.06 23.99
C THR A 75 42.06 16.25 24.87
N GLY A 76 41.40 17.31 24.37
CA GLY A 76 41.03 18.51 25.13
C GLY A 76 39.70 18.39 25.88
N GLY A 77 38.90 17.33 25.62
CA GLY A 77 37.60 17.11 26.24
C GLY A 77 36.52 16.66 25.25
N SER A 78 35.27 16.76 25.67
CA SER A 78 34.12 16.35 24.86
C SER A 78 33.00 17.40 24.86
N ALA A 79 32.14 17.31 23.80
CA ALA A 79 30.89 18.08 23.71
C ALA A 79 29.79 17.15 23.22
N THR A 80 28.54 17.48 23.48
CA THR A 80 27.38 16.67 23.12
C THR A 80 26.33 17.47 22.35
N ALA A 81 25.57 16.76 21.54
CA ALA A 81 24.32 17.24 20.91
C ALA A 81 23.28 16.16 20.94
N THR A 82 22.03 16.52 20.79
CA THR A 82 20.92 15.55 20.71
C THR A 82 20.29 15.56 19.32
N VAL A 83 19.92 14.36 18.86
CA VAL A 83 19.10 14.15 17.66
C VAL A 83 17.90 13.31 18.07
N THR A 84 16.71 13.76 17.73
CA THR A 84 15.47 12.99 17.95
C THR A 84 15.10 12.28 16.66
N ILE A 85 14.82 11.00 16.74
CA ILE A 85 14.46 10.16 15.59
C ILE A 85 13.17 9.42 15.88
N ILE A 86 12.25 9.44 14.91
CA ILE A 86 11.08 8.59 14.82
C ILE A 86 11.10 7.87 13.47
N VAL A 87 10.73 6.59 13.45
CA VAL A 87 10.57 5.83 12.21
C VAL A 87 9.13 5.35 12.10
N ASN A 88 8.40 5.93 11.17
CA ASN A 88 7.02 5.59 10.84
C ASN A 88 6.96 4.49 9.77
N ASP A 89 5.81 3.83 9.64
CA ASP A 89 5.56 2.99 8.47
C ASP A 89 5.27 3.88 7.24
N ALA A 90 5.62 3.42 6.05
CA ALA A 90 5.21 4.09 4.82
C ALA A 90 3.74 3.73 4.53
N PRO A 91 2.86 4.68 4.16
CA PRO A 91 1.51 4.34 3.76
C PRO A 91 1.50 3.49 2.49
N PRO A 92 0.48 2.63 2.30
CA PRO A 92 0.24 2.01 0.99
C PRO A 92 0.05 3.06 -0.09
N SER A 93 0.35 2.74 -1.33
CA SER A 93 0.18 3.64 -2.48
C SER A 93 -0.08 2.87 -3.77
N SER A 94 -0.50 3.57 -4.84
CA SER A 94 -0.59 3.02 -6.20
C SER A 94 -1.38 1.71 -6.27
N ILE A 95 -2.54 1.63 -5.62
CA ILE A 95 -3.39 0.44 -5.66
C ILE A 95 -4.06 0.37 -7.04
N VAL A 96 -3.88 -0.76 -7.72
CA VAL A 96 -4.42 -0.99 -9.07
C VAL A 96 -5.10 -2.34 -9.15
N TYR A 97 -6.37 -2.33 -9.57
CA TYR A 97 -7.11 -3.50 -10.03
C TYR A 97 -7.09 -3.52 -11.57
N ASN A 98 -6.73 -4.64 -12.17
CA ASN A 98 -6.74 -4.79 -13.61
C ASN A 98 -7.50 -6.07 -14.02
N PRO A 99 -8.70 -5.93 -14.64
CA PRO A 99 -9.37 -4.68 -15.00
C PRO A 99 -9.95 -3.94 -13.78
N SER A 100 -10.28 -2.64 -13.94
CA SER A 100 -10.98 -1.82 -12.94
C SER A 100 -12.49 -1.74 -13.17
N SER A 101 -13.00 -2.35 -14.23
CA SER A 101 -14.43 -2.42 -14.55
C SER A 101 -14.82 -3.85 -14.93
N PHE A 102 -15.90 -4.32 -14.33
CA PHE A 102 -16.40 -5.69 -14.48
C PHE A 102 -17.86 -5.68 -14.93
N THR A 103 -18.13 -6.29 -16.08
CA THR A 103 -19.48 -6.64 -16.53
C THR A 103 -19.64 -8.14 -16.37
N LEU A 104 -20.34 -8.55 -15.34
CA LEU A 104 -20.51 -9.94 -14.94
C LEU A 104 -21.88 -10.45 -15.37
N THR A 105 -22.01 -11.78 -15.47
CA THR A 105 -23.28 -12.46 -15.73
C THR A 105 -23.70 -13.23 -14.49
N LYS A 106 -24.93 -13.06 -14.04
CA LYS A 106 -25.53 -13.83 -12.94
C LYS A 106 -25.35 -15.34 -13.18
N GLY A 107 -24.90 -16.04 -12.14
CA GLY A 107 -24.66 -17.48 -12.17
C GLY A 107 -23.35 -17.90 -12.83
N THR A 108 -22.54 -16.98 -13.36
CA THR A 108 -21.23 -17.27 -13.94
C THR A 108 -20.13 -16.81 -13.01
N ALA A 109 -19.21 -17.70 -12.65
CA ALA A 109 -18.07 -17.35 -11.79
C ALA A 109 -17.16 -16.32 -12.49
N MET A 110 -16.72 -15.31 -11.74
CA MET A 110 -15.66 -14.41 -12.20
C MET A 110 -14.28 -15.01 -11.95
N ASN A 111 -13.28 -14.59 -12.71
CA ASN A 111 -11.89 -14.86 -12.36
C ASN A 111 -11.49 -14.04 -11.15
N ASP A 112 -10.66 -14.61 -10.29
CA ASP A 112 -10.12 -13.90 -9.13
C ASP A 112 -9.28 -12.70 -9.59
N VAL A 113 -9.51 -11.55 -8.97
CA VAL A 113 -8.77 -10.32 -9.25
C VAL A 113 -8.12 -9.82 -7.97
N THR A 114 -6.80 -9.87 -7.96
CA THR A 114 -5.96 -9.42 -6.85
C THR A 114 -5.32 -8.08 -7.22
N PRO A 115 -5.33 -7.08 -6.34
CA PRO A 115 -4.71 -5.80 -6.62
C PRO A 115 -3.18 -5.89 -6.64
N THR A 116 -2.56 -4.99 -7.40
CA THR A 116 -1.15 -4.61 -7.21
C THR A 116 -1.08 -3.29 -6.46
N PHE A 117 -0.03 -3.09 -5.67
CA PHE A 117 0.16 -1.86 -4.92
C PHE A 117 1.64 -1.56 -4.70
N GLY A 118 1.96 -0.33 -4.29
CA GLY A 118 3.27 0.15 -3.89
C GLY A 118 3.24 0.72 -2.48
N GLY A 119 4.32 1.38 -2.07
CA GLY A 119 4.46 1.94 -0.71
C GLY A 119 4.70 0.88 0.35
N GLY A 120 4.19 1.11 1.56
CA GLY A 120 4.31 0.18 2.68
C GLY A 120 3.39 -1.04 2.54
N ALA A 121 3.72 -2.10 3.28
CA ALA A 121 2.91 -3.31 3.33
C ALA A 121 1.49 -3.00 3.83
N VAL A 122 0.48 -3.64 3.22
CA VAL A 122 -0.91 -3.46 3.64
C VAL A 122 -1.24 -4.44 4.78
N GLU A 123 -1.82 -3.93 5.85
CA GLU A 123 -2.28 -4.76 6.98
C GLU A 123 -3.75 -5.13 6.86
N THR A 124 -4.57 -4.21 6.35
CA THR A 124 -6.01 -4.44 6.21
C THR A 124 -6.54 -3.89 4.90
N TRP A 125 -7.49 -4.64 4.32
CA TRP A 125 -8.25 -4.23 3.16
C TRP A 125 -9.73 -4.12 3.49
N SER A 126 -10.40 -3.14 2.92
CA SER A 126 -11.85 -2.96 3.03
C SER A 126 -12.46 -2.50 1.72
N ILE A 127 -13.76 -2.73 1.54
CA ILE A 127 -14.50 -2.30 0.35
C ILE A 127 -15.83 -1.67 0.76
N SER A 128 -16.23 -0.63 0.08
CA SER A 128 -17.51 0.06 0.27
C SER A 128 -18.07 0.55 -1.06
N PRO A 129 -19.36 0.39 -1.31
CA PRO A 129 -20.36 -0.39 -0.54
C PRO A 129 -20.09 -1.90 -0.57
N SER A 130 -20.95 -2.70 0.07
CA SER A 130 -20.86 -4.17 0.01
C SER A 130 -21.05 -4.68 -1.42
N LEU A 131 -20.29 -5.70 -1.80
CA LEU A 131 -20.36 -6.34 -3.12
C LEU A 131 -21.76 -6.95 -3.39
N PRO A 132 -22.14 -7.12 -4.67
CA PRO A 132 -23.30 -7.91 -5.06
C PRO A 132 -23.29 -9.31 -4.45
N SER A 133 -24.48 -9.82 -4.11
CA SER A 133 -24.64 -11.16 -3.54
C SER A 133 -23.93 -12.23 -4.37
N GLY A 134 -23.15 -13.08 -3.72
CA GLY A 134 -22.36 -14.17 -4.34
C GLY A 134 -20.95 -13.77 -4.70
N LEU A 135 -20.59 -12.48 -4.68
CA LEU A 135 -19.20 -12.03 -4.75
C LEU A 135 -18.60 -11.92 -3.35
N VAL A 136 -17.32 -12.16 -3.25
CA VAL A 136 -16.54 -12.15 -2.01
C VAL A 136 -15.38 -11.18 -2.15
N PHE A 137 -15.15 -10.40 -1.11
CA PHE A 137 -13.95 -9.58 -0.94
C PHE A 137 -13.10 -10.17 0.18
N GLU A 138 -11.85 -10.51 -0.14
CA GLU A 138 -10.90 -11.07 0.83
C GLU A 138 -10.14 -9.94 1.53
N SER A 139 -10.44 -9.72 2.80
CA SER A 139 -9.86 -8.61 3.58
C SER A 139 -8.38 -8.77 3.93
N SER A 140 -7.80 -9.95 3.70
CA SER A 140 -6.36 -10.21 3.94
C SER A 140 -5.47 -9.75 2.79
N ASN A 141 -5.99 -9.74 1.56
CA ASN A 141 -5.18 -9.45 0.36
C ASN A 141 -5.88 -8.59 -0.70
N GLY A 142 -7.14 -8.17 -0.45
CA GLY A 142 -7.92 -7.35 -1.37
C GLY A 142 -8.46 -8.09 -2.60
N THR A 143 -8.39 -9.41 -2.66
CA THR A 143 -8.89 -10.20 -3.80
C THR A 143 -10.41 -10.14 -3.87
N ILE A 144 -10.93 -9.99 -5.08
CA ILE A 144 -12.36 -10.10 -5.41
C ILE A 144 -12.58 -11.36 -6.22
N SER A 145 -13.57 -12.17 -5.81
CA SER A 145 -13.87 -13.45 -6.43
C SER A 145 -15.35 -13.81 -6.27
N GLY A 146 -15.75 -14.97 -6.78
CA GLY A 146 -17.07 -15.55 -6.54
C GLY A 146 -17.98 -15.64 -7.76
N THR A 147 -19.25 -15.96 -7.50
CA THR A 147 -20.28 -16.10 -8.52
C THR A 147 -21.48 -15.25 -8.15
N PRO A 148 -21.78 -14.17 -8.89
CA PRO A 148 -22.89 -13.30 -8.55
C PRO A 148 -24.23 -14.03 -8.67
N THR A 149 -25.08 -13.93 -7.64
CA THR A 149 -26.38 -14.63 -7.57
C THR A 149 -27.58 -13.72 -7.84
N ALA A 150 -27.35 -12.40 -7.92
CA ALA A 150 -28.37 -11.40 -8.21
C ALA A 150 -27.86 -10.40 -9.26
N ILE A 151 -28.76 -9.86 -10.07
CA ILE A 151 -28.47 -8.73 -10.96
C ILE A 151 -28.18 -7.46 -10.14
N SER A 152 -27.30 -6.62 -10.64
CA SER A 152 -26.93 -5.35 -10.01
C SER A 152 -26.64 -4.30 -11.08
N SER A 153 -27.17 -3.10 -10.93
CA SER A 153 -26.80 -1.97 -11.77
C SER A 153 -25.32 -1.62 -11.58
N SER A 154 -24.74 -0.98 -12.58
CA SER A 154 -23.36 -0.48 -12.53
C SER A 154 -23.15 0.37 -11.29
N THR A 155 -22.28 -0.07 -10.41
CA THR A 155 -21.98 0.55 -9.10
C THR A 155 -20.48 0.70 -8.93
N VAL A 156 -20.06 1.85 -8.39
CA VAL A 156 -18.67 2.13 -8.06
C VAL A 156 -18.40 1.68 -6.63
N TYR A 157 -17.32 0.94 -6.44
CA TYR A 157 -16.82 0.44 -5.16
C TYR A 157 -15.48 1.08 -4.87
N THR A 158 -15.33 1.59 -3.65
CA THR A 158 -14.05 2.10 -3.15
C THR A 158 -13.38 1.02 -2.30
N ILE A 159 -12.18 0.65 -2.67
CA ILE A 159 -11.32 -0.25 -1.91
C ILE A 159 -10.29 0.59 -1.16
N THR A 160 -10.13 0.33 0.14
CA THR A 160 -9.17 1.02 1.00
C THR A 160 -8.17 -0.01 1.53
N ALA A 161 -6.89 0.26 1.32
CA ALA A 161 -5.76 -0.44 1.92
C ALA A 161 -5.17 0.41 3.03
N THR A 162 -4.91 -0.17 4.19
CA THR A 162 -4.47 0.57 5.38
C THR A 162 -3.32 -0.16 6.07
N ASN A 163 -2.40 0.62 6.62
CA ASN A 163 -1.39 0.20 7.59
C ASN A 163 -1.17 1.33 8.62
N PRO A 164 -0.28 1.19 9.63
CA PRO A 164 0.00 2.25 10.62
C PRO A 164 0.51 3.57 10.01
N GLY A 165 1.11 3.55 8.83
CA GLY A 165 1.58 4.74 8.13
C GLY A 165 0.47 5.53 7.43
N GLY A 166 -0.71 4.92 7.25
CA GLY A 166 -1.84 5.57 6.60
C GLY A 166 -2.66 4.64 5.69
N SER A 167 -3.40 5.23 4.76
CA SER A 167 -4.25 4.49 3.84
C SER A 167 -4.17 5.01 2.40
N ALA A 168 -4.48 4.14 1.44
CA ALA A 168 -4.68 4.48 0.05
C ALA A 168 -5.95 3.84 -0.49
N ASN A 169 -6.54 4.46 -1.53
CA ASN A 169 -7.80 4.03 -2.11
C ASN A 169 -7.64 3.71 -3.60
N ALA A 170 -8.44 2.75 -4.06
CA ALA A 170 -8.71 2.51 -5.46
C ALA A 170 -10.22 2.39 -5.68
N THR A 171 -10.67 2.59 -6.91
CA THR A 171 -12.06 2.39 -7.28
C THR A 171 -12.18 1.36 -8.39
N ILE A 172 -13.23 0.54 -8.29
CA ILE A 172 -13.66 -0.37 -9.35
C ILE A 172 -15.14 -0.16 -9.62
N THR A 173 -15.57 -0.59 -10.81
CA THR A 173 -16.99 -0.59 -11.18
C THR A 173 -17.43 -2.02 -11.44
N ILE A 174 -18.56 -2.43 -10.87
CA ILE A 174 -19.16 -3.75 -11.10
C ILE A 174 -20.60 -3.58 -11.54
N GLU A 175 -20.97 -4.30 -12.59
CA GLU A 175 -22.32 -4.49 -13.09
C GLU A 175 -22.60 -5.99 -13.22
N VAL A 176 -23.77 -6.45 -12.84
CA VAL A 176 -24.19 -7.84 -12.98
C VAL A 176 -25.46 -7.92 -13.82
N ASN A 177 -25.34 -8.46 -15.00
CA ASN A 177 -26.43 -8.66 -15.95
C ASN A 177 -27.08 -10.04 -15.81
N ASP A 178 -28.31 -10.18 -16.28
CA ASP A 178 -28.95 -11.49 -16.38
C ASP A 178 -28.39 -12.29 -17.57
N VAL A 179 -28.61 -13.60 -17.55
CA VAL A 179 -28.28 -14.46 -18.70
C VAL A 179 -29.19 -14.08 -19.87
N GLN A 180 -28.59 -13.82 -21.02
CA GLN A 180 -29.39 -13.56 -22.23
C GLN A 180 -30.24 -14.78 -22.58
N PRO A 181 -31.55 -14.60 -22.88
CA PRO A 181 -32.38 -15.69 -23.36
C PRO A 181 -31.79 -16.32 -24.61
N TYR A 182 -31.79 -17.64 -24.69
CA TYR A 182 -31.46 -18.31 -25.94
C TYR A 182 -32.45 -17.88 -27.02
N ALA A 183 -31.99 -17.66 -28.25
CA ALA A 183 -32.86 -17.41 -29.37
C ALA A 183 -33.81 -18.62 -29.55
N ILE A 184 -35.12 -18.37 -29.42
CA ILE A 184 -36.12 -19.39 -29.71
C ILE A 184 -36.16 -19.51 -31.23
N ALA A 185 -35.67 -20.63 -31.76
CA ALA A 185 -35.85 -20.95 -33.18
C ALA A 185 -37.34 -21.10 -33.45
N SER A 186 -37.90 -20.19 -34.25
CA SER A 186 -39.27 -20.32 -34.74
C SER A 186 -39.33 -21.54 -35.69
N VAL A 187 -40.02 -22.61 -35.27
CA VAL A 187 -40.32 -23.74 -36.17
C VAL A 187 -41.49 -23.32 -37.04
N SER A 188 -41.21 -23.02 -38.31
CA SER A 188 -42.28 -22.77 -39.30
C SER A 188 -42.95 -24.09 -39.58
N TYR A 189 -44.16 -24.25 -39.06
CA TYR A 189 -45.05 -25.36 -39.49
C TYR A 189 -45.62 -25.01 -40.87
N THR A 190 -45.06 -25.59 -41.94
CA THR A 190 -45.72 -25.62 -43.23
C THR A 190 -46.82 -26.66 -43.18
N HIS A 191 -48.07 -26.23 -43.06
CA HIS A 191 -49.22 -27.09 -43.27
C HIS A 191 -49.26 -27.53 -44.74
N LEU A 192 -48.90 -28.79 -44.96
CA LEU A 192 -49.25 -29.50 -46.21
C LEU A 192 -50.76 -29.72 -46.24
N ARG A 193 -51.46 -28.90 -47.03
CA ARG A 193 -52.89 -29.17 -47.39
C ARG A 193 -52.93 -30.49 -48.17
N ALA A 194 -53.60 -31.47 -47.61
CA ALA A 194 -53.99 -32.66 -48.39
C ALA A 194 -54.97 -32.22 -49.49
N HIS A 195 -54.59 -32.58 -50.75
CA HIS A 195 -55.45 -32.35 -51.87
C HIS A 195 -56.42 -33.49 -51.88
N GLU A 196 -57.66 -33.32 -51.51
CA GLU A 196 -58.73 -34.25 -51.76
C GLU A 196 -59.05 -34.26 -53.26
N THR A 197 -58.73 -35.36 -53.93
CA THR A 197 -59.24 -35.69 -55.29
C THR A 197 -60.58 -36.30 -55.13
N VAL A 198 -61.64 -35.58 -55.51
CA VAL A 198 -62.98 -36.15 -55.70
C VAL A 198 -63.01 -36.82 -57.09
N HIS A 199 -63.22 -38.15 -57.12
CA HIS A 199 -63.59 -38.87 -58.32
C HIS A 199 -65.09 -38.96 -58.37
N TYR A 200 -65.67 -38.61 -59.54
CA TYR A 200 -67.04 -38.86 -59.93
C TYR A 200 -67.11 -40.30 -60.44
#